data_8f37dcb789c2656428bdfaa7f8f5ca36
#
_entry.id   8f37dcb789c2656428bdfaa7f8f5ca36
#
_cell.length_a   1.000
_cell.length_b   1.000
_cell.length_c   1.000
_cell.angle_alpha   90.00
_cell.angle_beta   90.00
_cell.angle_gamma   90.00
#
_symmetry.space_group_name_H-M   'P 1'
#
loop_
_entity.id
_entity.type
_entity.pdbx_description
1 polymer ?
#
loop_
_entity_poly.entity_id
_entity_poly.type
_entity_poly.pdbx_seq_one_letter_code
_entity_poly.pdbx_strand_id
1 'polypeptide(L)'
;SRGLGDVYKRQEEDQLSPEDKTGKKEEEEQLSPEDEIANLKDKVARTFAEMENQRRRFEKEKDEAFEYGGFSFARETLNLLDNLERSKQTLESDETIKDKDTLKKLIEHINIINKDMISIFKKNNIEPIKALNEKLDPNLHQAMMEIEDDTKDQGTIVQEIQKGFMMKDRLLRPSLVAVSKKKVEEKQNNQKDKEIQEKEAKN
;
A
#
# COMPACT_ATOMS: atom_id res chain seq x y z
N SER A 1 41.19 0.45 -18.69
CA SER A 1 39.85 0.97 -18.34
C SER A 1 39.49 2.07 -19.30
N ARG A 2 38.70 1.76 -20.32
CA ARG A 2 38.17 2.74 -21.26
C ARG A 2 36.94 3.36 -20.58
N GLY A 3 36.97 4.69 -20.40
CA GLY A 3 35.95 5.40 -19.64
C GLY A 3 34.59 5.47 -20.34
N LEU A 4 33.52 5.48 -19.55
CA LEU A 4 32.12 5.59 -19.99
C LEU A 4 31.85 6.83 -20.87
N GLY A 5 32.73 7.81 -20.93
CA GLY A 5 32.61 9.02 -21.74
C GLY A 5 32.65 8.81 -23.23
N ASP A 6 33.35 7.74 -23.71
CA ASP A 6 33.50 7.48 -25.13
C ASP A 6 32.28 6.79 -25.76
N VAL A 7 31.42 6.21 -24.95
CA VAL A 7 30.21 5.51 -25.42
C VAL A 7 29.11 6.51 -25.74
N TYR A 8 28.98 7.60 -24.99
CA TYR A 8 27.97 8.62 -25.24
C TYR A 8 28.24 9.50 -26.45
N LYS A 9 29.53 9.78 -26.73
CA LYS A 9 29.90 10.53 -27.94
C LYS A 9 29.63 9.77 -29.24
N ARG A 10 29.67 8.45 -29.22
CA ARG A 10 29.45 7.63 -30.41
C ARG A 10 27.99 7.46 -30.81
N GLN A 11 27.06 7.69 -29.90
CA GLN A 11 25.63 7.60 -30.19
C GLN A 11 25.03 8.89 -30.78
N GLU A 12 25.66 10.03 -30.58
CA GLU A 12 25.23 11.30 -31.20
C GLU A 12 25.72 11.46 -32.65
N GLU A 13 26.81 10.80 -33.03
CA GLU A 13 27.36 10.91 -34.40
C GLU A 13 26.60 10.06 -35.45
N ASP A 14 25.89 9.01 -35.03
CA ASP A 14 25.22 8.07 -35.94
C ASP A 14 23.79 8.48 -36.34
N GLN A 15 23.25 9.61 -35.83
CA GLN A 15 21.89 10.07 -36.16
C GLN A 15 21.79 11.29 -37.08
N LEU A 16 22.90 11.79 -37.59
CA LEU A 16 22.89 12.91 -38.51
C LEU A 16 22.95 12.45 -39.97
N SER A 17 21.83 12.58 -40.66
CA SER A 17 21.70 12.37 -42.12
C SER A 17 22.64 13.30 -42.93
N PRO A 18 23.19 12.85 -44.07
CA PRO A 18 24.20 13.60 -44.84
C PRO A 18 23.69 14.87 -45.53
N GLU A 19 22.42 15.20 -45.46
CA GLU A 19 21.84 16.29 -46.25
C GLU A 19 21.77 17.65 -45.55
N ASP A 20 22.08 17.75 -44.27
CA ASP A 20 21.97 19.00 -43.50
C ASP A 20 23.30 19.78 -43.34
N LYS A 21 24.30 19.49 -44.22
CA LYS A 21 25.61 20.19 -44.17
C LYS A 21 25.65 21.47 -45.01
N THR A 22 24.52 22.09 -45.32
CA THR A 22 24.54 23.40 -45.98
C THR A 22 24.08 24.50 -45.03
N GLY A 23 25.08 25.10 -44.38
CA GLY A 23 25.07 26.53 -44.14
C GLY A 23 24.07 27.13 -43.17
N LYS A 24 24.28 26.95 -41.87
CA LYS A 24 24.11 28.06 -40.95
C LYS A 24 25.40 28.21 -40.14
N LYS A 25 26.23 29.13 -40.60
CA LYS A 25 27.12 29.86 -39.70
C LYS A 25 26.18 30.60 -38.76
N GLU A 26 25.93 30.08 -37.57
CA GLU A 26 25.45 30.88 -36.47
C GLU A 26 26.53 31.92 -36.26
N GLU A 27 26.23 33.16 -36.62
CA GLU A 27 26.98 34.32 -36.14
C GLU A 27 26.84 34.26 -34.64
N GLU A 28 27.92 33.79 -33.96
CA GLU A 28 28.08 34.03 -32.53
C GLU A 28 28.08 35.56 -32.37
N GLU A 29 26.90 36.12 -32.08
CA GLU A 29 26.79 37.46 -31.55
C GLU A 29 27.71 37.50 -30.32
N GLN A 30 28.88 38.12 -30.49
CA GLN A 30 29.78 38.38 -29.40
C GLN A 30 29.07 39.35 -28.47
N LEU A 31 28.40 38.74 -27.45
CA LEU A 31 27.80 39.47 -26.36
C LEU A 31 28.85 40.38 -25.73
N SER A 32 28.46 41.58 -25.40
CA SER A 32 29.39 42.49 -24.69
C SER A 32 29.85 41.81 -23.40
N PRO A 33 31.08 42.05 -22.93
CA PRO A 33 31.56 41.48 -21.64
C PRO A 33 30.61 41.76 -20.47
N GLU A 34 29.88 42.88 -20.52
CA GLU A 34 28.87 43.23 -19.49
C GLU A 34 27.63 42.33 -19.60
N ASP A 35 27.18 41.97 -20.77
CA ASP A 35 26.07 41.04 -21.02
C ASP A 35 26.45 39.59 -20.61
N GLU A 36 27.67 39.20 -20.88
CA GLU A 36 28.19 37.88 -20.41
C GLU A 36 28.21 37.78 -18.89
N ILE A 37 28.67 38.83 -18.21
CA ILE A 37 28.68 38.92 -16.74
C ILE A 37 27.25 38.91 -16.20
N ALA A 38 26.31 39.59 -16.84
CA ALA A 38 24.92 39.59 -16.43
C ALA A 38 24.31 38.18 -16.59
N ASN A 39 24.51 37.50 -17.72
CA ASN A 39 24.08 36.14 -17.99
C ASN A 39 24.68 35.12 -17.02
N LEU A 40 25.98 35.24 -16.71
CA LEU A 40 26.65 34.38 -15.75
C LEU A 40 26.08 34.57 -14.33
N LYS A 41 25.84 35.81 -13.91
CA LYS A 41 25.20 36.12 -12.62
C LYS A 41 23.81 35.51 -12.53
N ASP A 42 23.01 35.60 -13.59
CA ASP A 42 21.66 35.02 -13.64
C ASP A 42 21.72 33.48 -13.60
N LYS A 43 22.65 32.87 -14.34
CA LYS A 43 22.90 31.42 -14.26
C LYS A 43 23.32 31.00 -12.84
N VAL A 44 24.24 31.72 -12.22
CA VAL A 44 24.69 31.44 -10.84
C VAL A 44 23.50 31.57 -9.87
N ALA A 45 22.72 32.64 -9.98
CA ALA A 45 21.55 32.82 -9.11
C ALA A 45 20.52 31.66 -9.29
N ARG A 46 20.27 31.25 -10.53
CA ARG A 46 19.39 30.13 -10.83
C ARG A 46 19.92 28.79 -10.30
N THR A 47 21.22 28.50 -10.52
CA THR A 47 21.82 27.28 -9.97
C THR A 47 21.84 27.25 -8.46
N PHE A 48 22.04 28.39 -7.77
CA PHE A 48 21.91 28.46 -6.31
C PHE A 48 20.49 28.16 -5.84
N ALA A 49 19.48 28.71 -6.54
CA ALA A 49 18.08 28.40 -6.21
C ALA A 49 17.74 26.92 -6.42
N GLU A 50 18.23 26.34 -7.51
CA GLU A 50 18.08 24.90 -7.78
C GLU A 50 18.78 24.02 -6.74
N MET A 51 20.01 24.37 -6.35
CA MET A 51 20.74 23.67 -5.29
C MET A 51 20.01 23.71 -3.95
N GLU A 52 19.47 24.88 -3.56
CA GLU A 52 18.69 25.00 -2.33
C GLU A 52 17.41 24.18 -2.37
N ASN A 53 16.71 24.17 -3.49
CA ASN A 53 15.53 23.33 -3.69
C ASN A 53 15.88 21.84 -3.61
N GLN A 54 17.00 21.43 -4.26
CA GLN A 54 17.48 20.05 -4.18
C GLN A 54 17.89 19.68 -2.76
N ARG A 55 18.59 20.58 -2.03
CA ARG A 55 18.97 20.34 -0.64
C ARG A 55 17.75 20.08 0.25
N ARG A 56 16.72 20.92 0.15
CA ARG A 56 15.47 20.73 0.90
C ARG A 56 14.77 19.44 0.55
N ARG A 57 14.79 19.08 -0.72
CA ARG A 57 14.21 17.82 -1.19
C ARG A 57 14.97 16.61 -0.63
N PHE A 58 16.30 16.62 -0.68
CA PHE A 58 17.11 15.53 -0.13
C PHE A 58 16.99 15.41 1.39
N GLU A 59 16.91 16.53 2.13
CA GLU A 59 16.64 16.50 3.56
C GLU A 59 15.32 15.77 3.86
N LYS A 60 14.26 16.13 3.12
CA LYS A 60 12.96 15.48 3.25
C LYS A 60 12.99 13.98 2.88
N GLU A 61 13.61 13.64 1.76
CA GLU A 61 13.76 12.25 1.32
C GLU A 61 14.59 11.42 2.32
N LYS A 62 15.63 12.02 2.92
CA LYS A 62 16.42 11.39 3.98
C LYS A 62 15.58 11.12 5.22
N ASP A 63 14.82 12.10 5.67
CA ASP A 63 13.96 11.95 6.84
C ASP A 63 12.88 10.91 6.60
N GLU A 64 12.25 10.90 5.43
CA GLU A 64 11.30 9.88 5.03
C GLU A 64 11.95 8.48 4.96
N ALA A 65 13.15 8.38 4.40
CA ALA A 65 13.88 7.10 4.32
C ALA A 65 14.24 6.58 5.73
N PHE A 66 14.59 7.47 6.65
CA PHE A 66 14.86 7.10 8.04
C PHE A 66 13.58 6.68 8.78
N GLU A 67 12.49 7.37 8.50
CA GLU A 67 11.20 7.16 9.16
C GLU A 67 10.51 5.87 8.71
N TYR A 68 10.62 5.54 7.42
CA TYR A 68 9.97 4.39 6.80
C TYR A 68 10.93 3.31 6.29
N GLY A 69 12.21 3.38 6.65
CA GLY A 69 13.22 2.40 6.20
C GLY A 69 12.91 0.95 6.56
N GLY A 70 12.19 0.75 7.65
CA GLY A 70 11.72 -0.58 8.09
C GLY A 70 10.42 -1.08 7.45
N PHE A 71 9.79 -0.31 6.55
CA PHE A 71 8.45 -0.59 6.03
C PHE A 71 8.36 -1.97 5.33
N SER A 72 9.31 -2.28 4.45
CA SER A 72 9.33 -3.57 3.74
C SER A 72 9.53 -4.75 4.70
N PHE A 73 10.48 -4.62 5.61
CA PHE A 73 10.71 -5.63 6.64
C PHE A 73 9.50 -5.84 7.55
N ALA A 74 8.89 -4.74 7.99
CA ALA A 74 7.69 -4.80 8.82
C ALA A 74 6.55 -5.53 8.10
N ARG A 75 6.32 -5.22 6.81
CA ARG A 75 5.28 -5.87 6.00
C ARG A 75 5.49 -7.38 5.87
N GLU A 76 6.72 -7.84 5.67
CA GLU A 76 7.04 -9.26 5.60
C GLU A 76 6.89 -9.95 6.95
N THR A 77 7.24 -9.27 8.04
CA THR A 77 7.12 -9.80 9.40
C THR A 77 5.66 -10.04 9.82
N LEU A 78 4.70 -9.32 9.22
CA LEU A 78 3.27 -9.58 9.45
C LEU A 78 2.85 -11.00 9.10
N ASN A 79 3.49 -11.62 8.10
CA ASN A 79 3.21 -13.01 7.74
C ASN A 79 3.60 -13.98 8.86
N LEU A 80 4.66 -13.67 9.60
CA LEU A 80 5.06 -14.48 10.76
C LEU A 80 4.04 -14.38 11.89
N LEU A 81 3.50 -13.18 12.13
CA LEU A 81 2.44 -12.97 13.11
C LEU A 81 1.17 -13.77 12.74
N ASP A 82 0.77 -13.75 11.47
CA ASP A 82 -0.38 -14.51 10.97
C ASP A 82 -0.16 -16.02 11.12
N ASN A 83 1.06 -16.50 10.85
CA ASN A 83 1.40 -17.90 11.01
C ASN A 83 1.34 -18.33 12.48
N LEU A 84 1.77 -17.49 13.43
CA LEU A 84 1.63 -17.75 14.86
C LEU A 84 0.15 -17.82 15.27
N GLU A 85 -0.68 -16.91 14.78
CA GLU A 85 -2.11 -16.92 15.09
C GLU A 85 -2.81 -18.15 14.51
N ARG A 86 -2.47 -18.53 13.27
CA ARG A 86 -2.95 -19.75 12.62
C ARG A 86 -2.50 -21.01 13.35
N SER A 87 -1.22 -21.09 13.77
CA SER A 87 -0.70 -22.22 14.54
C SER A 87 -1.44 -22.38 15.87
N LYS A 88 -1.74 -21.27 16.53
CA LYS A 88 -2.55 -21.28 17.75
C LYS A 88 -3.96 -21.85 17.48
N GLN A 89 -4.66 -21.36 16.46
CA GLN A 89 -5.99 -21.84 16.09
C GLN A 89 -5.99 -23.33 15.74
N THR A 90 -4.98 -23.79 15.00
CA THR A 90 -4.82 -25.22 14.67
C THR A 90 -4.64 -26.07 15.92
N LEU A 91 -3.82 -25.63 16.87
CA LEU A 91 -3.61 -26.33 18.14
C LEU A 91 -4.87 -26.34 19.02
N GLU A 92 -5.64 -25.25 19.03
CA GLU A 92 -6.91 -25.16 19.77
C GLU A 92 -7.99 -26.10 19.21
N SER A 93 -7.97 -26.34 17.90
CA SER A 93 -8.92 -27.22 17.19
C SER A 93 -8.47 -28.69 17.08
N ASP A 94 -7.24 -29.01 17.52
CA ASP A 94 -6.69 -30.36 17.39
C ASP A 94 -7.18 -31.29 18.50
N GLU A 95 -8.16 -32.13 18.19
CA GLU A 95 -8.73 -33.13 19.08
C GLU A 95 -7.78 -34.31 19.35
N THR A 96 -6.69 -34.44 18.60
CA THR A 96 -5.74 -35.58 18.79
C THR A 96 -4.83 -35.38 19.98
N ILE A 97 -4.69 -34.16 20.47
CA ILE A 97 -3.85 -33.85 21.64
C ILE A 97 -4.60 -34.20 22.94
N LYS A 98 -4.25 -35.34 23.51
CA LYS A 98 -4.91 -35.89 24.70
C LYS A 98 -4.56 -35.13 25.99
N ASP A 99 -3.35 -34.55 26.07
CA ASP A 99 -2.89 -33.80 27.24
C ASP A 99 -3.27 -32.32 27.15
N LYS A 100 -4.41 -32.01 27.77
CA LYS A 100 -4.95 -30.65 27.81
C LYS A 100 -4.08 -29.65 28.58
N ASP A 101 -3.30 -30.13 29.56
CA ASP A 101 -2.44 -29.24 30.37
C ASP A 101 -1.18 -28.84 29.60
N THR A 102 -0.59 -29.77 28.85
CA THR A 102 0.52 -29.44 27.94
C THR A 102 0.06 -28.53 26.80
N LEU A 103 -1.13 -28.77 26.24
CA LEU A 103 -1.71 -27.90 25.20
C LEU A 103 -1.90 -26.47 25.73
N LYS A 104 -2.46 -26.28 26.93
CA LYS A 104 -2.64 -24.93 27.51
C LYS A 104 -1.32 -24.21 27.68
N LYS A 105 -0.28 -24.88 28.22
CA LYS A 105 1.05 -24.28 28.34
C LYS A 105 1.64 -23.86 27.00
N LEU A 106 1.48 -24.69 25.97
CA LEU A 106 1.95 -24.37 24.62
C LEU A 106 1.24 -23.14 24.05
N ILE A 107 -0.09 -23.06 24.20
CA ILE A 107 -0.87 -21.89 23.79
C ILE A 107 -0.46 -20.64 24.56
N GLU A 108 -0.18 -20.76 25.87
CA GLU A 108 0.35 -19.64 26.65
C GLU A 108 1.69 -19.13 26.12
N HIS A 109 2.63 -20.03 25.79
CA HIS A 109 3.90 -19.64 25.20
C HIS A 109 3.72 -18.92 23.85
N ILE A 110 2.85 -19.41 22.97
CA ILE A 110 2.52 -18.76 21.70
C ILE A 110 1.91 -17.37 21.95
N ASN A 111 1.02 -17.24 22.93
CA ASN A 111 0.42 -15.95 23.28
C ASN A 111 1.46 -14.94 23.80
N ILE A 112 2.47 -15.41 24.57
CA ILE A 112 3.56 -14.55 25.05
C ILE A 112 4.36 -14.03 23.83
N ILE A 113 4.77 -14.91 22.91
CA ILE A 113 5.51 -14.54 21.71
C ILE A 113 4.71 -13.52 20.86
N ASN A 114 3.42 -13.77 20.67
CA ASN A 114 2.52 -12.88 19.93
C ASN A 114 2.44 -11.49 20.60
N LYS A 115 2.28 -11.46 21.93
CA LYS A 115 2.23 -10.21 22.70
C LYS A 115 3.55 -9.43 22.62
N ASP A 116 4.68 -10.13 22.67
CA ASP A 116 5.99 -9.51 22.55
C ASP A 116 6.20 -8.93 21.14
N MET A 117 5.81 -9.64 20.08
CA MET A 117 5.84 -9.12 18.71
C MET A 117 4.99 -7.87 18.54
N ILE A 118 3.75 -7.88 19.04
CA ILE A 118 2.87 -6.69 19.01
C ILE A 118 3.49 -5.53 19.79
N SER A 119 4.15 -5.80 20.92
CA SER A 119 4.87 -4.79 21.70
C SER A 119 6.04 -4.18 20.93
N ILE A 120 6.80 -5.01 20.20
CA ILE A 120 7.90 -4.55 19.32
C ILE A 120 7.34 -3.71 18.18
N PHE A 121 6.25 -4.13 17.54
CA PHE A 121 5.59 -3.37 16.50
C PHE A 121 5.16 -1.99 17.00
N LYS A 122 4.52 -1.94 18.16
CA LYS A 122 4.08 -0.69 18.78
C LYS A 122 5.23 0.28 19.08
N LYS A 123 6.40 -0.24 19.52
CA LYS A 123 7.61 0.56 19.72
C LYS A 123 8.15 1.16 18.42
N ASN A 124 7.87 0.52 17.28
CA ASN A 124 8.24 0.99 15.94
C ASN A 124 7.10 1.74 15.23
N ASN A 125 6.11 2.23 16.00
CA ASN A 125 4.94 2.94 15.47
C ASN A 125 4.13 2.13 14.44
N ILE A 126 4.09 0.81 14.64
CA ILE A 126 3.25 -0.09 13.86
C ILE A 126 2.07 -0.48 14.74
N GLU A 127 0.86 -0.11 14.33
CA GLU A 127 -0.36 -0.36 15.09
C GLU A 127 -1.36 -1.18 14.28
N PRO A 128 -2.11 -2.09 14.95
CA PRO A 128 -3.19 -2.81 14.29
C PRO A 128 -4.36 -1.86 14.01
N ILE A 129 -5.00 -2.04 12.86
CA ILE A 129 -6.20 -1.32 12.48
C ILE A 129 -7.37 -1.88 13.30
N LYS A 130 -8.19 -0.99 13.86
CA LYS A 130 -9.43 -1.41 14.52
C LYS A 130 -10.50 -1.57 13.45
N ALA A 131 -10.91 -2.81 13.20
CA ALA A 131 -11.89 -3.11 12.16
C ALA A 131 -13.24 -3.58 12.73
N LEU A 132 -13.24 -4.35 13.81
CA LEU A 132 -14.47 -4.97 14.37
C LEU A 132 -15.51 -3.93 14.79
N ASN A 133 -16.73 -4.13 14.31
CA ASN A 133 -17.91 -3.26 14.55
C ASN A 133 -17.81 -1.84 13.98
N GLU A 134 -16.81 -1.56 13.14
CA GLU A 134 -16.72 -0.31 12.40
C GLU A 134 -17.33 -0.45 10.99
N LYS A 135 -17.66 0.67 10.35
CA LYS A 135 -18.08 0.67 8.95
C LYS A 135 -16.88 0.38 8.06
N LEU A 136 -17.13 -0.30 6.95
CA LEU A 136 -16.10 -0.56 5.94
C LEU A 136 -15.51 0.75 5.41
N ASP A 137 -14.20 0.94 5.58
CA ASP A 137 -13.42 1.99 4.94
C ASP A 137 -12.52 1.35 3.87
N PRO A 138 -12.73 1.65 2.58
CA PRO A 138 -11.93 1.06 1.49
C PRO A 138 -10.44 1.40 1.57
N ASN A 139 -10.03 2.45 2.29
CA ASN A 139 -8.63 2.81 2.45
C ASN A 139 -7.91 1.93 3.47
N LEU A 140 -8.63 1.37 4.44
CA LEU A 140 -8.06 0.61 5.57
C LEU A 140 -8.46 -0.87 5.54
N HIS A 141 -9.61 -1.19 4.95
CA HIS A 141 -10.23 -2.50 5.00
C HIS A 141 -10.45 -3.06 3.60
N GLN A 142 -10.31 -4.37 3.47
CA GLN A 142 -10.63 -5.11 2.25
C GLN A 142 -11.72 -6.16 2.59
N ALA A 143 -12.91 -5.96 2.08
CA ALA A 143 -14.00 -6.92 2.22
C ALA A 143 -13.71 -8.17 1.37
N MET A 144 -13.73 -9.35 2.00
CA MET A 144 -13.52 -10.64 1.34
C MET A 144 -14.81 -11.42 1.18
N MET A 145 -15.75 -11.26 2.12
CA MET A 145 -17.04 -11.94 2.10
C MET A 145 -18.11 -11.10 2.76
N GLU A 146 -19.36 -11.41 2.44
CA GLU A 146 -20.55 -10.86 3.08
C GLU A 146 -21.16 -11.95 3.97
N ILE A 147 -21.54 -11.57 5.20
CA ILE A 147 -22.24 -12.46 6.15
C ILE A 147 -23.62 -11.86 6.40
N GLU A 148 -24.65 -12.70 6.33
CA GLU A 148 -26.00 -12.30 6.68
C GLU A 148 -26.07 -12.05 8.19
N ASP A 149 -26.25 -10.81 8.59
CA ASP A 149 -26.40 -10.39 9.97
C ASP A 149 -27.42 -9.26 10.05
N ASP A 150 -28.62 -9.59 10.48
CA ASP A 150 -29.74 -8.62 10.61
C ASP A 150 -29.58 -7.75 11.86
N THR A 151 -28.64 -8.06 12.76
CA THR A 151 -28.42 -7.30 14.00
C THR A 151 -27.54 -6.08 13.78
N LYS A 152 -26.82 -6.00 12.65
CA LYS A 152 -25.90 -4.92 12.31
C LYS A 152 -26.33 -4.18 11.05
N ASP A 153 -25.93 -2.92 10.95
CA ASP A 153 -26.15 -2.15 9.73
C ASP A 153 -25.36 -2.72 8.57
N GLN A 154 -25.93 -2.64 7.37
CA GLN A 154 -25.25 -3.08 6.15
C GLN A 154 -23.90 -2.39 5.96
N GLY A 155 -22.88 -3.18 5.63
CA GLY A 155 -21.50 -2.68 5.46
C GLY A 155 -20.73 -2.50 6.77
N THR A 156 -21.29 -2.98 7.91
CA THR A 156 -20.54 -3.03 9.17
C THR A 156 -19.67 -4.28 9.20
N ILE A 157 -18.46 -4.16 9.70
CA ILE A 157 -17.50 -5.26 9.82
C ILE A 157 -17.95 -6.18 10.95
N VAL A 158 -18.29 -7.41 10.60
CA VAL A 158 -18.75 -8.46 11.53
C VAL A 158 -17.59 -9.27 12.07
N GLN A 159 -16.64 -9.59 11.19
CA GLN A 159 -15.50 -10.43 11.51
C GLN A 159 -14.24 -9.93 10.82
N GLU A 160 -13.12 -9.97 11.52
CA GLU A 160 -11.80 -9.73 10.98
C GLU A 160 -11.13 -11.08 10.70
N ILE A 161 -10.88 -11.36 9.40
CA ILE A 161 -10.26 -12.61 8.94
C ILE A 161 -8.74 -12.52 9.11
N GLN A 162 -8.19 -11.35 8.78
CA GLN A 162 -6.77 -11.06 8.91
C GLN A 162 -6.58 -9.62 9.36
N LYS A 163 -5.75 -9.44 10.39
CA LYS A 163 -5.49 -8.11 10.96
C LYS A 163 -4.72 -7.23 10.02
N GLY A 164 -5.20 -6.01 9.82
CA GLY A 164 -4.49 -4.95 9.13
C GLY A 164 -3.56 -4.19 10.06
N PHE A 165 -2.55 -3.55 9.49
CA PHE A 165 -1.58 -2.77 10.24
C PHE A 165 -1.21 -1.49 9.49
N MET A 166 -0.98 -0.44 10.26
CA MET A 166 -0.43 0.84 9.80
C MET A 166 0.93 1.07 10.42
N MET A 167 1.82 1.73 9.69
CA MET A 167 3.08 2.26 10.20
C MET A 167 2.99 3.78 10.14
N LYS A 168 2.77 4.41 11.29
CA LYS A 168 2.42 5.82 11.38
C LYS A 168 1.18 6.14 10.53
N ASP A 169 1.35 6.94 9.46
CA ASP A 169 0.31 7.34 8.51
C ASP A 169 0.26 6.47 7.22
N ARG A 170 1.20 5.52 7.06
CA ARG A 170 1.24 4.64 5.89
C ARG A 170 0.62 3.27 6.17
N LEU A 171 -0.22 2.84 5.26
CA LEU A 171 -0.83 1.51 5.31
C LEU A 171 0.21 0.44 4.98
N LEU A 172 0.51 -0.46 5.92
CA LEU A 172 1.34 -1.65 5.69
C LEU A 172 0.54 -2.75 4.98
N ARG A 173 -0.65 -3.02 5.50
CA ARG A 173 -1.57 -4.04 4.99
C ARG A 173 -3.00 -3.72 5.45
N PRO A 174 -4.01 -3.76 4.55
CA PRO A 174 -5.41 -3.61 4.94
C PRO A 174 -5.88 -4.79 5.80
N SER A 175 -6.87 -4.56 6.67
CA SER A 175 -7.57 -5.65 7.33
C SER A 175 -8.46 -6.39 6.33
N LEU A 176 -8.34 -7.73 6.26
CA LEU A 176 -9.30 -8.54 5.53
C LEU A 176 -10.49 -8.83 6.42
N VAL A 177 -11.67 -8.44 5.96
CA VAL A 177 -12.87 -8.41 6.79
C VAL A 177 -14.07 -9.06 6.10
N ALA A 178 -15.00 -9.56 6.92
CA ALA A 178 -16.33 -9.91 6.50
C ALA A 178 -17.30 -8.82 6.95
N VAL A 179 -18.17 -8.40 6.02
CA VAL A 179 -19.13 -7.32 6.24
C VAL A 179 -20.55 -7.85 6.34
N SER A 180 -21.38 -7.16 7.11
CA SER A 180 -22.81 -7.49 7.25
C SER A 180 -23.55 -7.16 5.96
N LYS A 181 -24.44 -8.10 5.56
CA LYS A 181 -25.45 -7.92 4.54
C LYS A 181 -26.83 -8.17 5.16
N LYS A 182 -27.77 -7.26 4.97
CA LYS A 182 -29.15 -7.52 5.36
C LYS A 182 -29.75 -8.62 4.48
N LYS A 183 -30.47 -9.52 5.11
CA LYS A 183 -31.20 -10.56 4.41
C LYS A 183 -32.23 -9.90 3.50
N VAL A 184 -32.05 -9.97 2.20
CA VAL A 184 -33.07 -9.57 1.24
C VAL A 184 -34.18 -10.61 1.34
N GLU A 185 -35.30 -10.26 1.98
CA GLU A 185 -36.49 -11.11 1.94
C GLU A 185 -36.90 -11.27 0.46
N GLU A 186 -36.74 -12.45 -0.10
CA GLU A 186 -37.18 -12.84 -1.44
C GLU A 186 -38.74 -12.87 -1.52
N LYS A 187 -39.40 -11.76 -1.12
CA LYS A 187 -40.89 -11.69 -1.15
C LYS A 187 -41.44 -11.03 -2.41
N GLN A 188 -40.61 -10.62 -3.37
CA GLN A 188 -41.12 -9.90 -4.54
C GLN A 188 -41.12 -10.65 -5.88
N ASN A 189 -40.48 -11.80 -5.99
CA ASN A 189 -40.51 -12.53 -7.27
C ASN A 189 -41.66 -13.55 -7.40
N ASN A 190 -42.20 -14.05 -6.29
CA ASN A 190 -43.32 -15.01 -6.35
C ASN A 190 -44.69 -14.38 -6.62
N GLN A 191 -44.85 -13.05 -6.52
CA GLN A 191 -46.14 -12.42 -6.87
C GLN A 191 -46.25 -12.06 -8.36
N LYS A 192 -45.13 -11.73 -9.02
CA LYS A 192 -45.15 -11.46 -10.46
C LYS A 192 -45.33 -12.70 -11.30
N ASP A 193 -44.77 -13.83 -10.88
CA ASP A 193 -44.94 -15.12 -11.62
C ASP A 193 -46.34 -15.68 -11.46
N LYS A 194 -47.04 -15.44 -10.33
CA LYS A 194 -48.45 -15.81 -10.15
C LYS A 194 -49.41 -14.95 -10.94
N GLU A 195 -49.17 -13.64 -11.05
CA GLU A 195 -49.97 -12.73 -11.86
C GLU A 195 -49.85 -12.98 -13.35
N ILE A 196 -48.68 -13.46 -13.83
CA ILE A 196 -48.45 -13.81 -15.23
C ILE A 196 -49.17 -15.11 -15.57
N GLN A 197 -49.07 -16.12 -14.69
CA GLN A 197 -49.79 -17.41 -14.90
C GLN A 197 -51.33 -17.28 -14.82
N GLU A 198 -51.88 -16.36 -13.98
CA GLU A 198 -53.31 -16.12 -13.96
C GLU A 198 -53.84 -15.34 -15.18
N LYS A 199 -52.98 -14.55 -15.83
CA LYS A 199 -53.38 -13.85 -17.08
C LYS A 199 -53.29 -14.74 -18.32
N GLU A 200 -52.39 -15.74 -18.35
CA GLU A 200 -52.31 -16.70 -19.45
C GLU A 200 -53.36 -17.80 -19.39
N ALA A 201 -53.93 -18.04 -18.21
CA ALA A 201 -55.03 -19.04 -18.07
C ALA A 201 -56.42 -18.49 -18.36
N LYS A 202 -56.56 -17.20 -18.67
CA LYS A 202 -57.86 -16.53 -18.98
C LYS A 202 -57.99 -16.06 -20.43
N ASN A 203 -57.05 -16.44 -21.31
CA ASN A 203 -57.15 -16.24 -22.74
C ASN A 203 -57.14 -17.61 -23.39
#